data_17dfde5edee7302f57d3196e9fef53f4
#
_entry.id   17dfde5edee7302f57d3196e9fef53f4
#
_cell.length_a   1.000
_cell.length_b   1.000
_cell.length_c   1.000
_cell.angle_alpha   90.00
_cell.angle_beta   90.00
_cell.angle_gamma   90.00
#
_symmetry.space_group_name_H-M   'P 1'
#
loop_
_entity.id
_entity.type
_entity.pdbx_description
1 polymer ?
#
loop_
_entity_poly.entity_id
_entity_poly.type
_entity_poly.pdbx_seq_one_letter_code
_entity_poly.pdbx_strand_id
1 'polypeptide(L)'
;MKLPTRAAVTTLLALSSLCAQAQQEQRFARIPVDQMTPDQKKYFDNLMAGPVSGTGSAAVVQGANSVAAPFNVYLRSPKLAEALRQTGEQLRFHSSLPARLNEFAILITAQHWNAQYEWYAHNRLALKAGLDPRIAEQLAKGERPTGMGKEEEAIFNFCHELLNTHQVSDANYAAVKDLFGEQGVVDLIAVSGYYVMVSMILNVNRTPLPAGATPAFPGPVTAK
;
A
#
# COMPACT_ATOMS: atom_id res chain seq x y z
N MET A 1 -31.50 -6.67 -72.99
CA MET A 1 -31.46 -5.49 -72.11
C MET A 1 -31.27 -6.00 -70.69
N LYS A 2 -29.98 -6.03 -70.19
CA LYS A 2 -29.61 -6.59 -68.87
C LYS A 2 -29.38 -5.43 -67.89
N LEU A 3 -30.13 -5.37 -66.81
CA LEU A 3 -29.93 -4.43 -65.71
C LEU A 3 -28.80 -4.92 -64.79
N PRO A 4 -27.94 -4.04 -64.29
CA PRO A 4 -26.91 -4.41 -63.34
C PRO A 4 -27.42 -4.40 -61.92
N THR A 5 -27.10 -5.48 -61.19
CA THR A 5 -27.32 -5.68 -59.79
C THR A 5 -26.38 -4.78 -58.97
N ARG A 6 -26.93 -3.89 -58.15
CA ARG A 6 -26.21 -3.07 -57.17
C ARG A 6 -25.90 -3.92 -55.93
N ALA A 7 -24.62 -4.21 -55.68
CA ALA A 7 -24.16 -4.76 -54.42
C ALA A 7 -24.12 -3.65 -53.32
N ALA A 8 -24.90 -3.81 -52.30
CA ALA A 8 -24.83 -2.95 -51.10
C ALA A 8 -23.67 -3.42 -50.23
N VAL A 9 -22.65 -2.59 -50.10
CA VAL A 9 -21.56 -2.79 -49.14
C VAL A 9 -22.03 -2.21 -47.82
N THR A 10 -22.36 -3.08 -46.90
CA THR A 10 -22.70 -2.72 -45.48
C THR A 10 -21.40 -2.61 -44.69
N THR A 11 -20.93 -1.39 -44.49
CA THR A 11 -19.77 -1.11 -43.64
C THR A 11 -20.19 -1.22 -42.17
N LEU A 12 -19.81 -2.31 -41.49
CA LEU A 12 -19.95 -2.44 -40.04
C LEU A 12 -18.92 -1.55 -39.38
N LEU A 13 -19.35 -0.40 -38.86
CA LEU A 13 -18.57 0.42 -37.92
C LEU A 13 -18.58 -0.30 -36.56
N ALA A 14 -17.49 -1.00 -36.23
CA ALA A 14 -17.23 -1.49 -34.90
C ALA A 14 -16.89 -0.28 -34.01
N LEU A 15 -17.85 0.21 -33.24
CA LEU A 15 -17.60 1.11 -32.12
C LEU A 15 -16.91 0.31 -31.01
N SER A 16 -15.59 0.35 -30.99
CA SER A 16 -14.81 -0.04 -29.83
C SER A 16 -15.03 1.01 -28.74
N SER A 17 -15.99 0.74 -27.86
CA SER A 17 -16.18 1.49 -26.62
C SER A 17 -14.94 1.26 -25.73
N LEU A 18 -13.93 2.13 -25.81
CA LEU A 18 -12.95 2.28 -24.76
C LEU A 18 -13.70 2.86 -23.55
N CYS A 19 -14.16 1.97 -22.65
CA CYS A 19 -14.44 2.36 -21.28
C CYS A 19 -13.14 2.79 -20.62
N ALA A 20 -12.72 4.02 -20.83
CA ALA A 20 -11.80 4.69 -19.93
C ALA A 20 -12.53 4.73 -18.58
N GLN A 21 -12.13 3.82 -17.65
CA GLN A 21 -12.57 3.94 -16.27
C GLN A 21 -12.10 5.32 -15.79
N ALA A 22 -13.01 6.25 -15.64
CA ALA A 22 -12.71 7.55 -15.08
C ALA A 22 -12.12 7.30 -13.69
N GLN A 23 -10.84 7.60 -13.55
CA GLN A 23 -10.13 7.46 -12.30
C GLN A 23 -10.83 8.39 -11.29
N GLN A 24 -11.42 7.81 -10.25
CA GLN A 24 -12.14 8.59 -9.27
C GLN A 24 -11.20 9.63 -8.65
N GLU A 25 -11.64 10.88 -8.60
CA GLU A 25 -10.85 11.98 -8.05
C GLU A 25 -10.51 11.75 -6.56
N GLN A 26 -9.31 12.16 -6.16
CA GLN A 26 -8.88 12.12 -4.76
C GLN A 26 -9.79 12.98 -3.91
N ARG A 27 -10.18 12.48 -2.73
CA ARG A 27 -11.04 13.23 -1.80
C ARG A 27 -10.33 14.35 -1.05
N PHE A 28 -9.02 14.20 -0.82
CA PHE A 28 -8.21 15.20 -0.13
C PHE A 28 -7.27 15.88 -1.13
N ALA A 29 -7.60 17.10 -1.54
CA ALA A 29 -6.72 17.91 -2.38
C ALA A 29 -5.35 18.09 -1.72
N ARG A 30 -4.28 18.19 -2.51
CA ARG A 30 -2.94 18.48 -1.98
C ARG A 30 -2.88 19.88 -1.42
N ILE A 31 -2.25 20.02 -0.25
CA ILE A 31 -1.98 21.33 0.35
C ILE A 31 -0.57 21.74 -0.08
N PRO A 32 -0.43 22.85 -0.84
CA PRO A 32 0.87 23.42 -1.16
C PRO A 32 1.58 23.91 0.10
N VAL A 33 2.92 23.84 0.11
CA VAL A 33 3.74 24.21 1.28
C VAL A 33 3.53 25.65 1.70
N ASP A 34 3.34 26.57 0.73
CA ASP A 34 3.06 27.99 0.95
C ASP A 34 1.65 28.29 1.47
N GLN A 35 0.76 27.29 1.47
CA GLN A 35 -0.60 27.38 2.02
C GLN A 35 -0.76 26.61 3.35
N MET A 36 0.31 26.03 3.86
CA MET A 36 0.28 25.29 5.12
C MET A 36 0.16 26.23 6.32
N THR A 37 -0.67 25.84 7.29
CA THR A 37 -0.64 26.48 8.62
C THR A 37 0.70 26.20 9.32
N PRO A 38 1.06 26.95 10.39
CA PRO A 38 2.31 26.70 11.12
C PRO A 38 2.46 25.26 11.62
N ASP A 39 1.39 24.65 12.13
CA ASP A 39 1.42 23.25 12.61
C ASP A 39 1.60 22.26 11.45
N GLN A 40 0.96 22.47 10.31
CA GLN A 40 1.13 21.67 9.11
C GLN A 40 2.56 21.80 8.57
N LYS A 41 3.09 23.00 8.54
CA LYS A 41 4.46 23.26 8.10
C LYS A 41 5.48 22.56 9.00
N LYS A 42 5.28 22.64 10.32
CA LYS A 42 6.14 21.93 11.29
C LYS A 42 6.15 20.42 11.04
N TYR A 43 4.97 19.81 10.85
CA TYR A 43 4.88 18.39 10.50
C TYR A 43 5.59 18.10 9.18
N PHE A 44 5.36 18.90 8.14
CA PHE A 44 6.03 18.75 6.84
C PHE A 44 7.56 18.80 6.99
N ASP A 45 8.09 19.77 7.72
CA ASP A 45 9.53 19.92 7.92
C ASP A 45 10.13 18.71 8.67
N ASN A 46 9.46 18.23 9.72
CA ASN A 46 9.85 17.02 10.44
C ASN A 46 9.85 15.79 9.53
N LEU A 47 8.82 15.62 8.68
CA LEU A 47 8.73 14.55 7.71
C LEU A 47 9.89 14.59 6.71
N MET A 48 10.22 15.78 6.20
CA MET A 48 11.28 15.97 5.21
C MET A 48 12.69 15.80 5.82
N ALA A 49 12.85 16.09 7.10
CA ALA A 49 14.09 15.83 7.83
C ALA A 49 14.26 14.37 8.28
N GLY A 50 13.17 13.61 8.32
CA GLY A 50 13.15 12.22 8.79
C GLY A 50 13.58 11.19 7.74
N PRO A 51 13.78 9.93 8.16
CA PRO A 51 14.31 8.86 7.29
C PRO A 51 13.37 8.49 6.14
N VAL A 52 12.07 8.76 6.27
CA VAL A 52 11.06 8.46 5.23
C VAL A 52 11.37 9.19 3.92
N SER A 53 11.87 10.43 3.98
CA SER A 53 12.23 11.21 2.79
C SER A 53 13.33 10.56 1.96
N GLY A 54 14.25 9.84 2.60
CA GLY A 54 15.33 9.10 1.96
C GLY A 54 14.93 7.79 1.28
N THR A 55 13.69 7.31 1.48
CA THR A 55 13.24 6.03 0.90
C THR A 55 12.91 6.11 -0.59
N GLY A 56 12.92 7.31 -1.19
CA GLY A 56 12.46 7.52 -2.57
C GLY A 56 10.96 7.28 -2.75
N SER A 57 10.19 7.40 -1.67
CA SER A 57 8.73 7.29 -1.74
C SER A 57 8.14 8.37 -2.64
N ALA A 58 7.29 7.98 -3.59
CA ALA A 58 6.56 8.93 -4.44
C ALA A 58 5.62 9.85 -3.62
N ALA A 59 5.33 9.50 -2.36
CA ALA A 59 4.53 10.33 -1.45
C ALA A 59 5.34 11.48 -0.84
N VAL A 60 6.67 11.34 -0.77
CA VAL A 60 7.59 12.34 -0.21
C VAL A 60 8.70 12.59 -1.23
N VAL A 61 8.56 13.63 -2.03
CA VAL A 61 9.57 14.03 -3.01
C VAL A 61 10.27 15.27 -2.48
N GLN A 62 11.59 15.17 -2.27
CA GLN A 62 12.39 16.28 -1.81
C GLN A 62 12.33 17.43 -2.83
N GLY A 63 12.11 18.66 -2.36
CA GLY A 63 11.93 19.84 -3.22
C GLY A 63 10.54 20.00 -3.83
N ALA A 64 9.61 19.07 -3.58
CA ALA A 64 8.24 19.23 -4.02
C ALA A 64 7.49 20.30 -3.21
N ASN A 65 6.58 21.02 -3.87
CA ASN A 65 5.73 22.03 -3.21
C ASN A 65 4.55 21.41 -2.43
N SER A 66 4.51 20.08 -2.27
CA SER A 66 3.48 19.35 -1.52
C SER A 66 3.91 17.90 -1.30
N VAL A 67 3.19 17.17 -0.46
CA VAL A 67 3.33 15.71 -0.31
C VAL A 67 2.09 14.99 -0.83
N ALA A 68 2.26 13.74 -1.25
CA ALA A 68 1.14 12.88 -1.61
C ALA A 68 0.60 12.13 -0.38
N ALA A 69 -0.49 11.36 -0.56
CA ALA A 69 -1.01 10.49 0.49
C ALA A 69 0.00 9.37 0.83
N PRO A 70 0.01 8.89 2.08
CA PRO A 70 -0.89 9.25 3.18
C PRO A 70 -0.58 10.60 3.83
N PHE A 71 0.62 11.14 3.66
CA PHE A 71 1.13 12.32 4.38
C PHE A 71 0.30 13.58 4.12
N ASN A 72 -0.17 13.79 2.87
CA ASN A 72 -1.07 14.90 2.58
C ASN A 72 -2.39 14.80 3.35
N VAL A 73 -2.92 13.59 3.53
CA VAL A 73 -4.14 13.38 4.32
C VAL A 73 -3.91 13.72 5.78
N TYR A 74 -2.76 13.31 6.33
CA TYR A 74 -2.36 13.60 7.71
C TYR A 74 -2.28 15.10 8.02
N LEU A 75 -1.98 15.97 7.05
CA LEU A 75 -1.95 17.41 7.23
C LEU A 75 -3.26 18.00 7.78
N ARG A 76 -4.41 17.28 7.67
CA ARG A 76 -5.70 17.73 8.24
C ARG A 76 -5.77 17.58 9.76
N SER A 77 -4.84 16.82 10.34
CA SER A 77 -4.73 16.62 11.79
C SER A 77 -3.25 16.62 12.20
N PRO A 78 -2.55 17.78 12.17
CA PRO A 78 -1.10 17.84 12.28
C PRO A 78 -0.55 17.29 13.60
N LYS A 79 -1.28 17.41 14.71
CA LYS A 79 -0.88 16.80 15.99
C LYS A 79 -0.93 15.28 15.94
N LEU A 80 -1.99 14.70 15.36
CA LEU A 80 -2.06 13.26 15.11
C LEU A 80 -1.01 12.82 14.11
N ALA A 81 -0.81 13.60 13.05
CA ALA A 81 0.20 13.35 12.02
C ALA A 81 1.60 13.18 12.60
N GLU A 82 1.98 14.03 13.56
CA GLU A 82 3.30 13.94 14.20
C GLU A 82 3.45 12.65 15.03
N ALA A 83 2.43 12.26 15.79
CA ALA A 83 2.45 10.99 16.54
C ALA A 83 2.53 9.78 15.60
N LEU A 84 1.77 9.80 14.49
CA LEU A 84 1.80 8.75 13.48
C LEU A 84 3.14 8.70 12.74
N ARG A 85 3.78 9.85 12.46
CA ARG A 85 5.10 9.91 11.87
C ARG A 85 6.13 9.20 12.76
N GLN A 86 6.17 9.53 14.04
CA GLN A 86 7.08 8.91 15.02
C GLN A 86 6.84 7.41 15.12
N THR A 87 5.58 6.98 15.21
CA THR A 87 5.22 5.55 15.23
C THR A 87 5.66 4.86 13.94
N GLY A 88 5.36 5.44 12.78
CA GLY A 88 5.77 4.88 11.48
C GLY A 88 7.28 4.78 11.30
N GLU A 89 8.04 5.76 11.79
CA GLU A 89 9.50 5.72 11.79
C GLU A 89 10.04 4.61 12.70
N GLN A 90 9.49 4.48 13.91
CA GLN A 90 9.86 3.40 14.83
C GLN A 90 9.63 2.02 14.18
N LEU A 91 8.44 1.80 13.62
CA LEU A 91 8.06 0.52 13.03
C LEU A 91 8.86 0.17 11.77
N ARG A 92 9.26 1.17 10.96
CA ARG A 92 9.97 0.91 9.71
C ARG A 92 11.48 0.83 9.85
N PHE A 93 12.08 1.58 10.76
CA PHE A 93 13.52 1.75 10.83
C PHE A 93 14.13 1.26 12.12
N HIS A 94 13.32 0.98 13.15
CA HIS A 94 13.76 0.57 14.48
C HIS A 94 13.01 -0.65 15.03
N SER A 95 12.25 -1.35 14.18
CA SER A 95 11.61 -2.62 14.53
C SER A 95 12.65 -3.70 14.85
N SER A 96 12.33 -4.61 15.76
CA SER A 96 13.12 -5.81 16.02
C SER A 96 13.02 -6.85 14.90
N LEU A 97 12.02 -6.73 14.01
CA LEU A 97 11.88 -7.61 12.86
C LEU A 97 12.87 -7.24 11.75
N PRO A 98 13.50 -8.23 11.09
CA PRO A 98 14.30 -7.96 9.88
C PRO A 98 13.50 -7.18 8.83
N ALA A 99 14.14 -6.20 8.17
CA ALA A 99 13.47 -5.31 7.22
C ALA A 99 12.64 -6.07 6.16
N ARG A 100 13.16 -7.19 5.65
CA ARG A 100 12.46 -8.08 4.70
C ARG A 100 11.13 -8.59 5.23
N LEU A 101 11.10 -9.02 6.49
CA LEU A 101 9.90 -9.58 7.13
C LEU A 101 8.92 -8.48 7.53
N ASN A 102 9.44 -7.34 7.95
CA ASN A 102 8.64 -6.15 8.25
C ASN A 102 7.89 -5.68 7.00
N GLU A 103 8.59 -5.54 5.87
CA GLU A 103 7.98 -5.19 4.58
C GLU A 103 6.99 -6.28 4.11
N PHE A 104 7.28 -7.57 4.36
CA PHE A 104 6.36 -8.66 4.03
C PHE A 104 5.05 -8.56 4.82
N ALA A 105 5.09 -8.27 6.13
CA ALA A 105 3.89 -8.02 6.93
C ALA A 105 3.06 -6.84 6.41
N ILE A 106 3.74 -5.78 5.93
CA ILE A 106 3.08 -4.64 5.26
C ILE A 106 2.37 -5.08 3.98
N LEU A 107 3.02 -5.91 3.14
CA LEU A 107 2.41 -6.42 1.92
C LEU A 107 1.19 -7.32 2.18
N ILE A 108 1.24 -8.18 3.21
CA ILE A 108 0.09 -9.00 3.63
C ILE A 108 -1.10 -8.10 3.99
N THR A 109 -0.83 -7.05 4.76
CA THR A 109 -1.85 -6.07 5.16
C THR A 109 -2.41 -5.30 3.97
N ALA A 110 -1.53 -4.82 3.07
CA ALA A 110 -1.92 -4.08 1.86
C ALA A 110 -2.79 -4.93 0.92
N GLN A 111 -2.46 -6.21 0.76
CA GLN A 111 -3.25 -7.15 -0.03
C GLN A 111 -4.63 -7.39 0.59
N HIS A 112 -4.68 -7.66 1.91
CA HIS A 112 -5.94 -7.88 2.64
C HIS A 112 -6.90 -6.68 2.51
N TRP A 113 -6.35 -5.45 2.57
CA TRP A 113 -7.11 -4.19 2.43
C TRP A 113 -7.31 -3.73 0.99
N ASN A 114 -6.83 -4.50 0.00
CA ASN A 114 -6.86 -4.10 -1.41
C ASN A 114 -6.28 -2.69 -1.63
N ALA A 115 -5.22 -2.34 -0.89
CA ALA A 115 -4.59 -1.03 -0.88
C ALA A 115 -3.49 -0.96 -1.95
N GLN A 116 -3.87 -0.68 -3.20
CA GLN A 116 -3.00 -0.68 -4.38
C GLN A 116 -1.78 0.22 -4.23
N TYR A 117 -1.97 1.45 -3.69
CA TYR A 117 -0.87 2.40 -3.54
C TYR A 117 0.12 1.95 -2.46
N GLU A 118 -0.38 1.35 -1.36
CA GLU A 118 0.45 0.78 -0.31
C GLU A 118 1.31 -0.36 -0.84
N TRP A 119 0.67 -1.29 -1.57
CA TRP A 119 1.39 -2.34 -2.26
C TRP A 119 2.47 -1.79 -3.18
N TYR A 120 2.13 -0.83 -4.04
CA TYR A 120 3.08 -0.21 -4.96
C TYR A 120 4.30 0.37 -4.23
N ALA A 121 4.06 1.08 -3.13
CA ALA A 121 5.12 1.71 -2.35
C ALA A 121 6.04 0.67 -1.66
N HIS A 122 5.46 -0.39 -1.08
CA HIS A 122 6.16 -1.33 -0.22
C HIS A 122 6.69 -2.56 -0.95
N ASN A 123 6.10 -3.00 -2.05
CA ASN A 123 6.61 -4.16 -2.82
C ASN A 123 8.06 -3.96 -3.28
N ARG A 124 8.41 -2.79 -3.82
CA ARG A 124 9.79 -2.49 -4.22
C ARG A 124 10.75 -2.48 -3.04
N LEU A 125 10.28 -2.09 -1.84
CA LEU A 125 11.09 -2.09 -0.62
C LEU A 125 11.28 -3.50 -0.09
N ALA A 126 10.24 -4.33 -0.13
CA ALA A 126 10.30 -5.75 0.23
C ALA A 126 11.29 -6.51 -0.66
N LEU A 127 11.21 -6.32 -1.98
CA LEU A 127 12.15 -6.93 -2.94
C LEU A 127 13.59 -6.43 -2.71
N LYS A 128 13.78 -5.14 -2.47
CA LYS A 128 15.10 -4.57 -2.13
C LYS A 128 15.65 -5.13 -0.82
N ALA A 129 14.78 -5.43 0.15
CA ALA A 129 15.15 -6.05 1.42
C ALA A 129 15.38 -7.57 1.31
N GLY A 130 15.19 -8.17 0.13
CA GLY A 130 15.47 -9.58 -0.15
C GLY A 130 14.28 -10.53 -0.06
N LEU A 131 13.03 -10.02 -0.09
CA LEU A 131 11.87 -10.89 -0.26
C LEU A 131 11.90 -11.54 -1.66
N ASP A 132 11.68 -12.85 -1.72
CA ASP A 132 11.61 -13.57 -3.00
C ASP A 132 10.44 -13.00 -3.85
N PRO A 133 10.69 -12.56 -5.10
CA PRO A 133 9.65 -12.03 -5.97
C PRO A 133 8.46 -12.99 -6.15
N ARG A 134 8.70 -14.31 -6.15
CA ARG A 134 7.64 -15.31 -6.29
C ARG A 134 6.67 -15.30 -5.11
N ILE A 135 7.16 -15.04 -3.88
CA ILE A 135 6.32 -14.88 -2.69
C ILE A 135 5.41 -13.65 -2.86
N ALA A 136 5.96 -12.52 -3.28
CA ALA A 136 5.20 -11.30 -3.52
C ALA A 136 4.15 -11.47 -4.65
N GLU A 137 4.53 -12.13 -5.76
CA GLU A 137 3.63 -12.38 -6.89
C GLU A 137 2.43 -13.27 -6.52
N GLN A 138 2.66 -14.33 -5.74
CA GLN A 138 1.58 -15.21 -5.28
C GLN A 138 0.68 -14.48 -4.27
N LEU A 139 1.27 -13.73 -3.35
CA LEU A 139 0.51 -12.91 -2.41
C LEU A 139 -0.37 -11.88 -3.14
N ALA A 140 0.13 -11.22 -4.19
CA ALA A 140 -0.65 -10.29 -5.00
C ALA A 140 -1.88 -10.93 -5.64
N LYS A 141 -1.82 -12.22 -5.96
CA LYS A 141 -2.95 -13.00 -6.50
C LYS A 141 -3.94 -13.44 -5.43
N GLY A 142 -3.68 -13.15 -4.16
CA GLY A 142 -4.47 -13.66 -3.03
C GLY A 142 -4.21 -15.13 -2.71
N GLU A 143 -3.12 -15.69 -3.23
CA GLU A 143 -2.71 -17.07 -2.99
C GLU A 143 -1.84 -17.16 -1.73
N ARG A 144 -1.88 -18.31 -1.04
CA ARG A 144 -0.86 -18.61 -0.03
C ARG A 144 0.48 -18.79 -0.74
N PRO A 145 1.51 -17.98 -0.44
CA PRO A 145 2.79 -18.14 -1.10
C PRO A 145 3.43 -19.51 -0.79
N THR A 146 4.10 -20.08 -1.78
CA THR A 146 4.91 -21.30 -1.65
C THR A 146 6.40 -20.93 -1.63
N GLY A 147 7.22 -21.81 -1.06
CA GLY A 147 8.66 -21.57 -0.98
C GLY A 147 9.08 -20.56 0.07
N MET A 148 8.17 -20.18 0.98
CA MET A 148 8.49 -19.39 2.15
C MET A 148 9.46 -20.17 3.06
N GLY A 149 10.46 -19.49 3.61
CA GLY A 149 11.27 -20.01 4.71
C GLY A 149 10.50 -19.99 6.04
N LYS A 150 11.09 -20.56 7.09
CA LYS A 150 10.45 -20.66 8.41
C LYS A 150 10.02 -19.29 8.97
N GLU A 151 10.79 -18.27 8.73
CA GLU A 151 10.49 -16.91 9.20
C GLU A 151 9.31 -16.29 8.45
N GLU A 152 9.30 -16.38 7.11
CA GLU A 152 8.18 -15.89 6.30
C GLU A 152 6.89 -16.66 6.60
N GLU A 153 6.96 -17.97 6.82
CA GLU A 153 5.78 -18.77 7.18
C GLU A 153 5.18 -18.32 8.51
N ALA A 154 6.04 -18.05 9.52
CA ALA A 154 5.58 -17.56 10.81
C ALA A 154 4.88 -16.18 10.69
N ILE A 155 5.51 -15.24 9.95
CA ILE A 155 4.92 -13.92 9.68
C ILE A 155 3.61 -14.03 8.90
N PHE A 156 3.60 -14.83 7.82
CA PHE A 156 2.40 -14.99 7.00
C PHE A 156 1.24 -15.57 7.81
N ASN A 157 1.47 -16.68 8.51
CA ASN A 157 0.42 -17.36 9.27
C ASN A 157 -0.15 -16.45 10.36
N PHE A 158 0.71 -15.76 11.10
CA PHE A 158 0.29 -14.83 12.15
C PHE A 158 -0.56 -13.67 11.58
N CYS A 159 -0.03 -12.96 10.59
CA CYS A 159 -0.74 -11.82 10.00
C CYS A 159 -2.03 -12.23 9.30
N HIS A 160 -2.00 -13.32 8.53
CA HIS A 160 -3.16 -13.82 7.81
C HIS A 160 -4.28 -14.25 8.78
N GLU A 161 -3.94 -14.97 9.85
CA GLU A 161 -4.91 -15.38 10.86
C GLU A 161 -5.48 -14.14 11.58
N LEU A 162 -4.62 -13.23 12.05
CA LEU A 162 -5.03 -12.01 12.76
C LEU A 162 -5.99 -11.15 11.92
N LEU A 163 -5.66 -10.92 10.65
CA LEU A 163 -6.46 -10.05 9.77
C LEU A 163 -7.81 -10.69 9.38
N ASN A 164 -7.89 -12.01 9.29
CA ASN A 164 -9.11 -12.68 8.83
C ASN A 164 -10.02 -13.13 9.99
N THR A 165 -9.45 -13.47 11.14
CA THR A 165 -10.21 -14.01 12.28
C THR A 165 -10.26 -13.08 13.49
N HIS A 166 -9.43 -12.01 13.49
CA HIS A 166 -9.24 -11.07 14.60
C HIS A 166 -8.65 -11.73 15.86
N GLN A 167 -8.09 -12.91 15.71
CA GLN A 167 -7.44 -13.70 16.77
C GLN A 167 -6.16 -14.31 16.19
N VAL A 168 -5.31 -14.82 17.09
CA VAL A 168 -4.12 -15.59 16.74
C VAL A 168 -4.10 -16.84 17.61
N SER A 169 -3.96 -17.99 17.00
CA SER A 169 -3.82 -19.28 17.68
C SER A 169 -2.50 -19.35 18.47
N ASP A 170 -2.49 -20.18 19.54
CA ASP A 170 -1.29 -20.40 20.33
C ASP A 170 -0.11 -20.88 19.48
N ALA A 171 -0.38 -21.70 18.46
CA ALA A 171 0.64 -22.20 17.54
C ALA A 171 1.30 -21.08 16.73
N ASN A 172 0.51 -20.17 16.14
CA ASN A 172 1.05 -19.05 15.36
C ASN A 172 1.70 -17.99 16.26
N TYR A 173 1.17 -17.77 17.47
CA TYR A 173 1.81 -16.93 18.48
C TYR A 173 3.19 -17.50 18.87
N ALA A 174 3.25 -18.78 19.22
CA ALA A 174 4.50 -19.45 19.61
C ALA A 174 5.54 -19.40 18.47
N ALA A 175 5.12 -19.65 17.21
CA ALA A 175 6.03 -19.63 16.08
C ALA A 175 6.75 -18.27 15.91
N VAL A 176 6.03 -17.15 16.08
CA VAL A 176 6.63 -15.80 16.02
C VAL A 176 7.46 -15.52 17.27
N LYS A 177 6.96 -15.87 18.46
CA LYS A 177 7.68 -15.67 19.73
C LYS A 177 9.00 -16.42 19.78
N ASP A 178 9.03 -17.67 19.31
CA ASP A 178 10.24 -18.50 19.30
C ASP A 178 11.33 -17.95 18.36
N LEU A 179 10.94 -17.28 17.28
CA LEU A 179 11.86 -16.70 16.30
C LEU A 179 12.33 -15.28 16.68
N PHE A 180 11.42 -14.46 17.21
CA PHE A 180 11.66 -13.02 17.36
C PHE A 180 11.43 -12.49 18.78
N GLY A 181 11.10 -13.38 19.74
CA GLY A 181 10.79 -13.00 21.13
C GLY A 181 9.45 -12.24 21.26
N GLU A 182 9.12 -11.85 22.48
CA GLU A 182 7.87 -11.10 22.76
C GLU A 182 7.89 -9.70 22.13
N GLN A 183 9.06 -9.08 22.01
CA GLN A 183 9.20 -7.81 21.31
C GLN A 183 8.82 -7.95 19.83
N GLY A 184 9.29 -9.02 19.15
CA GLY A 184 8.93 -9.29 17.77
C GLY A 184 7.44 -9.50 17.56
N VAL A 185 6.75 -10.16 18.51
CA VAL A 185 5.28 -10.28 18.48
C VAL A 185 4.61 -8.90 18.58
N VAL A 186 5.05 -8.06 19.51
CA VAL A 186 4.49 -6.70 19.68
C VAL A 186 4.75 -5.84 18.43
N ASP A 187 5.97 -5.88 17.88
CA ASP A 187 6.32 -5.14 16.67
C ASP A 187 5.49 -5.62 15.47
N LEU A 188 5.23 -6.93 15.34
CA LEU A 188 4.41 -7.49 14.26
C LEU A 188 2.94 -7.06 14.38
N ILE A 189 2.37 -7.05 15.58
CA ILE A 189 1.03 -6.52 15.83
C ILE A 189 0.98 -5.03 15.47
N ALA A 190 1.97 -4.27 15.93
CA ALA A 190 2.03 -2.83 15.73
C ALA A 190 2.18 -2.46 14.26
N VAL A 191 3.06 -3.12 13.49
CA VAL A 191 3.20 -2.87 12.06
C VAL A 191 1.93 -3.24 11.30
N SER A 192 1.31 -4.39 11.60
CA SER A 192 0.05 -4.80 10.98
C SER A 192 -1.06 -3.76 11.24
N GLY A 193 -1.28 -3.36 12.49
CA GLY A 193 -2.31 -2.38 12.86
C GLY A 193 -2.06 -0.99 12.27
N TYR A 194 -0.82 -0.53 12.27
CA TYR A 194 -0.44 0.75 11.66
C TYR A 194 -0.74 0.76 10.16
N TYR A 195 -0.39 -0.31 9.45
CA TYR A 195 -0.61 -0.40 8.00
C TYR A 195 -2.05 -0.72 7.61
N VAL A 196 -2.86 -1.29 8.49
CA VAL A 196 -4.34 -1.29 8.35
C VAL A 196 -4.85 0.15 8.29
N MET A 197 -4.44 1.01 9.22
CA MET A 197 -4.82 2.43 9.24
C MET A 197 -4.32 3.17 7.98
N VAL A 198 -3.06 2.96 7.56
CA VAL A 198 -2.53 3.56 6.34
C VAL A 198 -3.33 3.13 5.12
N SER A 199 -3.64 1.83 5.00
CA SER A 199 -4.47 1.28 3.93
C SER A 199 -5.87 1.90 3.90
N MET A 200 -6.51 2.07 5.06
CA MET A 200 -7.80 2.78 5.18
C MET A 200 -7.71 4.22 4.66
N ILE A 201 -6.66 4.95 5.03
CA ILE A 201 -6.45 6.34 4.61
C ILE A 201 -6.27 6.43 3.09
N LEU A 202 -5.46 5.56 2.50
CA LEU A 202 -5.21 5.52 1.07
C LEU A 202 -6.49 5.18 0.29
N ASN A 203 -7.25 4.20 0.77
CA ASN A 203 -8.51 3.78 0.16
C ASN A 203 -9.60 4.84 0.31
N VAL A 204 -9.76 5.44 1.50
CA VAL A 204 -10.71 6.55 1.71
C VAL A 204 -10.35 7.74 0.85
N ASN A 205 -9.06 8.07 0.71
CA ASN A 205 -8.59 9.15 -0.15
C ASN A 205 -8.74 8.83 -1.65
N ARG A 206 -8.95 7.57 -2.04
CA ARG A 206 -8.90 7.12 -3.44
C ARG A 206 -7.54 7.46 -4.08
N THR A 207 -6.47 7.15 -3.36
CA THR A 207 -5.11 7.48 -3.80
C THR A 207 -4.78 6.74 -5.09
N PRO A 208 -4.53 7.46 -6.21
CA PRO A 208 -4.21 6.82 -7.48
C PRO A 208 -2.79 6.26 -7.45
N LEU A 209 -2.58 5.21 -8.21
CA LEU A 209 -1.22 4.80 -8.54
C LEU A 209 -0.51 5.90 -9.35
N PRO A 210 0.83 6.01 -9.26
CA PRO A 210 1.59 6.88 -10.12
C PRO A 210 1.38 6.54 -11.61
N ALA A 211 1.54 7.55 -12.47
CA ALA A 211 1.39 7.37 -13.91
C ALA A 211 2.31 6.24 -14.41
N GLY A 212 1.76 5.32 -15.21
CA GLY A 212 2.45 4.17 -15.74
C GLY A 212 2.59 2.97 -14.81
N ALA A 213 2.16 3.06 -13.55
CA ALA A 213 2.16 1.92 -12.64
C ALA A 213 0.94 1.01 -12.91
N THR A 214 1.20 -0.30 -12.90
CA THR A 214 0.15 -1.32 -13.07
C THR A 214 -0.42 -1.72 -11.71
N PRO A 215 -1.77 -1.84 -11.56
CA PRO A 215 -2.38 -2.41 -10.36
C PRO A 215 -1.88 -3.83 -10.09
N ALA A 216 -1.57 -4.14 -8.83
CA ALA A 216 -1.06 -5.45 -8.44
C ALA A 216 -2.17 -6.50 -8.31
N PHE A 217 -3.37 -6.07 -7.97
CA PHE A 217 -4.54 -6.94 -7.79
C PHE A 217 -5.79 -6.28 -8.38
N PRO A 218 -6.89 -7.02 -8.59
CA PRO A 218 -8.14 -6.45 -9.09
C PRO A 218 -8.56 -5.23 -8.27
N GLY A 219 -9.06 -4.21 -8.95
CA GLY A 219 -9.57 -3.00 -8.28
C GLY A 219 -10.70 -3.33 -7.29
N PRO A 220 -11.01 -2.41 -6.37
CA PRO A 220 -12.10 -2.62 -5.43
C PRO A 220 -13.38 -2.92 -6.21
N VAL A 221 -14.11 -3.95 -5.76
CA VAL A 221 -15.48 -4.18 -6.25
C VAL A 221 -16.27 -2.92 -5.88
N THR A 222 -16.61 -2.10 -6.88
CA THR A 222 -17.48 -0.94 -6.64
C THR A 222 -18.78 -1.46 -6.09
N ALA A 223 -19.07 -1.18 -4.81
CA ALA A 223 -20.40 -1.38 -4.27
C ALA A 223 -21.39 -0.61 -5.18
N LYS A 224 -22.34 -1.35 -5.76
CA LYS A 224 -23.43 -0.80 -6.56
C LYS A 224 -24.36 0.00 -5.68
#